data_bf24f3a72cc47f8654aea77e9757c17b
#
_entry.id   bf24f3a72cc47f8654aea77e9757c17b
#
_cell.length_a   1.000
_cell.length_b   1.000
_cell.length_c   1.000
_cell.angle_alpha   90.00
_cell.angle_beta   90.00
_cell.angle_gamma   90.00
#
_symmetry.space_group_name_H-M   'P 1'
#
loop_
_entity.id
_entity.type
_entity.pdbx_description
1 polymer ?
#
loop_
_entity_poly.entity_id
_entity_poly.type
_entity_poly.pdbx_seq_one_letter_code
_entity_poly.pdbx_strand_id
1 'polypeptide(L)'
;PTSIPTPSFLCESALACQLLIRRANTHPRLLSRHQAESAALRFSASLTINERMSKEDHIEMEGTVLETLPNTMFRVQLENGHVITAHISGRMRKNYIRILTGDKVKVEMTPYDLSKGRITFRQK
;
A
#
# COMPACT_ATOMS: atom_id res chain seq x y z
N PRO A 1 -38.96 15.65 32.96
CA PRO A 1 -38.48 16.24 31.72
C PRO A 1 -37.14 16.89 31.99
N THR A 2 -36.09 16.16 31.63
CA THR A 2 -34.71 16.62 31.76
C THR A 2 -34.27 17.15 30.44
N SER A 3 -34.32 18.46 30.28
CA SER A 3 -33.70 19.17 29.14
C SER A 3 -32.21 19.21 29.36
N ILE A 4 -31.50 18.52 28.49
CA ILE A 4 -30.04 18.56 28.42
C ILE A 4 -29.65 19.85 27.67
N PRO A 5 -28.87 20.76 28.26
CA PRO A 5 -28.38 21.92 27.55
C PRO A 5 -27.28 21.45 26.60
N THR A 6 -27.47 21.64 25.31
CA THR A 6 -26.42 21.50 24.30
C THR A 6 -25.37 22.58 24.51
N PRO A 7 -24.09 22.25 24.70
CA PRO A 7 -23.06 23.28 24.71
C PRO A 7 -22.82 23.73 23.25
N SER A 8 -23.28 24.92 22.96
CA SER A 8 -22.87 25.66 21.77
C SER A 8 -21.42 26.09 21.97
N PHE A 9 -20.49 25.22 21.59
CA PHE A 9 -19.11 25.60 21.37
C PHE A 9 -19.03 26.36 20.05
N LEU A 10 -19.26 27.65 20.11
CA LEU A 10 -18.82 28.56 19.07
C LEU A 10 -17.28 28.56 19.09
N CYS A 11 -16.70 27.88 18.09
CA CYS A 11 -15.28 27.88 17.88
C CYS A 11 -14.85 29.23 17.31
N GLU A 12 -14.65 30.18 18.20
CA GLU A 12 -14.19 31.54 17.85
C GLU A 12 -12.66 31.64 17.68
N SER A 13 -11.98 30.51 17.75
CA SER A 13 -10.52 30.48 17.67
C SER A 13 -9.94 30.32 16.26
N ALA A 14 -10.77 30.12 15.21
CA ALA A 14 -10.28 29.98 13.87
C ALA A 14 -9.74 31.30 13.24
N LEU A 15 -10.21 32.45 13.71
CA LEU A 15 -9.76 33.76 13.22
C LEU A 15 -8.43 34.22 13.84
N ALA A 16 -8.11 33.76 15.03
CA ALA A 16 -6.85 34.11 15.71
C ALA A 16 -5.65 33.39 15.08
N CYS A 17 -5.85 32.21 14.53
CA CYS A 17 -4.77 31.44 13.89
C CYS A 17 -4.35 31.99 12.53
N GLN A 18 -5.24 32.65 11.80
CA GLN A 18 -4.89 33.23 10.50
C GLN A 18 -4.10 34.54 10.59
N LEU A 19 -4.22 35.25 11.68
CA LEU A 19 -3.46 36.50 11.89
C LEU A 19 -1.99 36.25 12.29
N LEU A 20 -1.70 35.11 12.89
CA LEU A 20 -0.31 34.75 13.24
C LEU A 20 0.50 34.27 12.04
N ILE A 21 -0.14 33.70 11.02
CA ILE A 21 0.55 33.23 9.79
C ILE A 21 0.93 34.41 8.89
N ARG A 22 0.22 35.52 8.94
CA ARG A 22 0.53 36.70 8.11
C ARG A 22 1.71 37.52 8.57
N ARG A 23 2.20 37.35 9.81
CA ARG A 23 3.34 38.12 10.34
C ARG A 23 4.71 37.48 10.12
N ALA A 24 4.80 36.23 9.68
CA ALA A 24 6.05 35.53 9.44
C ALA A 24 6.60 35.66 8.02
N ASN A 25 5.93 36.44 7.13
CA ASN A 25 6.28 36.48 5.72
C ASN A 25 6.83 37.85 5.28
N THR A 26 7.63 38.50 6.10
CA THR A 26 8.41 39.66 5.71
C THR A 26 9.87 39.35 5.85
N HIS A 27 10.47 38.89 4.82
CA HIS A 27 11.73 39.10 4.15
C HIS A 27 12.17 37.86 3.37
N PRO A 28 12.01 37.83 2.06
CA PRO A 28 12.81 36.94 1.24
C PRO A 28 14.24 37.52 1.23
N ARG A 29 15.10 36.97 2.09
CA ARG A 29 16.54 37.15 1.87
C ARG A 29 16.82 36.54 0.49
N LEU A 30 17.25 37.40 -0.41
CA LEU A 30 17.84 37.05 -1.69
C LEU A 30 19.02 36.08 -1.42
N LEU A 31 18.73 34.81 -1.43
CA LEU A 31 19.77 33.78 -1.49
C LEU A 31 20.40 33.90 -2.88
N SER A 32 21.69 34.16 -2.90
CA SER A 32 22.45 34.33 -4.14
C SER A 32 22.25 33.09 -5.01
N ARG A 33 22.11 33.33 -6.29
CA ARG A 33 21.80 32.36 -7.36
C ARG A 33 22.73 31.12 -7.39
N HIS A 34 23.89 31.20 -6.74
CA HIS A 34 24.88 30.15 -6.68
C HIS A 34 24.65 29.08 -5.60
N GLN A 35 23.78 29.33 -4.61
CA GLN A 35 23.49 28.31 -3.59
C GLN A 35 22.30 27.42 -3.92
N ALA A 36 21.47 27.81 -4.89
CA ALA A 36 20.32 27.01 -5.31
C ALA A 36 20.70 25.80 -6.18
N GLU A 37 21.80 25.89 -6.94
CA GLU A 37 22.22 24.80 -7.83
C GLU A 37 22.88 23.63 -7.09
N SER A 38 23.55 23.87 -5.97
CA SER A 38 24.17 22.79 -5.21
C SER A 38 23.17 21.96 -4.40
N ALA A 39 22.02 22.52 -4.04
CA ALA A 39 20.97 21.80 -3.33
C ALA A 39 20.13 20.91 -4.25
N ALA A 40 19.93 21.31 -5.52
CA ALA A 40 19.18 20.52 -6.49
C ALA A 40 19.93 19.24 -6.92
N LEU A 41 21.27 19.29 -6.99
CA LEU A 41 22.09 18.12 -7.34
C LEU A 41 22.16 17.07 -6.23
N ARG A 42 21.98 17.46 -4.97
CA ARG A 42 21.99 16.50 -3.84
C ARG A 42 20.65 15.77 -3.65
N PHE A 43 19.54 16.35 -4.12
CA PHE A 43 18.21 15.73 -3.98
C PHE A 43 17.94 14.68 -5.06
N SER A 44 18.62 14.76 -6.20
CA SER A 44 18.49 13.81 -7.30
C SER A 44 19.18 12.47 -7.04
N ALA A 45 20.20 12.44 -6.17
CA ALA A 45 20.96 11.22 -5.93
C ALA A 45 20.34 10.28 -4.88
N SER A 46 19.44 10.78 -4.02
CA SER A 46 18.83 9.96 -2.96
C SER A 46 17.55 9.25 -3.39
N LEU A 47 16.91 9.65 -4.50
CA LEU A 47 15.70 9.04 -5.02
C LEU A 47 15.95 7.77 -5.85
N THR A 48 17.17 7.59 -6.36
CA THR A 48 17.51 6.44 -7.22
C THR A 48 17.91 5.18 -6.46
N ILE A 49 18.16 5.26 -5.16
CA ILE A 49 18.61 4.10 -4.38
C ILE A 49 17.43 3.25 -3.86
N ASN A 50 16.24 3.83 -3.75
CA ASN A 50 15.12 3.14 -3.12
C ASN A 50 14.26 2.29 -4.08
N GLU A 51 14.43 2.42 -5.39
CA GLU A 51 13.69 1.62 -6.38
C GLU A 51 14.37 0.31 -6.76
N ARG A 52 15.62 0.08 -6.34
CA ARG A 52 16.36 -1.12 -6.72
C ARG A 52 16.29 -2.29 -5.74
N MET A 53 15.63 -2.13 -4.58
CA MET A 53 15.63 -3.17 -3.54
C MET A 53 14.39 -4.07 -3.47
N SER A 54 13.48 -4.04 -4.44
CA SER A 54 12.27 -4.88 -4.36
C SER A 54 11.87 -5.55 -5.67
N LYS A 55 12.81 -5.86 -6.54
CA LYS A 55 12.59 -6.86 -7.59
C LYS A 55 13.16 -8.18 -7.09
N GLU A 56 12.50 -8.75 -6.09
CA GLU A 56 12.57 -10.18 -5.89
C GLU A 56 11.93 -10.80 -7.12
N ASP A 57 12.64 -11.74 -7.75
CA ASP A 57 12.16 -12.46 -8.92
C ASP A 57 10.98 -13.34 -8.47
N HIS A 58 9.76 -12.80 -8.52
CA HIS A 58 8.54 -13.56 -8.28
C HIS A 58 8.05 -14.14 -9.60
N ILE A 59 7.72 -15.42 -9.56
CA ILE A 59 7.13 -16.12 -10.69
C ILE A 59 5.60 -16.02 -10.54
N GLU A 60 4.93 -15.36 -11.49
CA GLU A 60 3.48 -15.31 -11.52
C GLU A 60 2.95 -16.48 -12.36
N MET A 61 2.06 -17.27 -11.79
CA MET A 61 1.38 -18.37 -12.46
C MET A 61 -0.12 -18.32 -12.23
N GLU A 62 -0.87 -18.81 -13.20
CA GLU A 62 -2.31 -18.96 -13.06
C GLU A 62 -2.67 -20.35 -12.57
N GLY A 63 -3.72 -20.43 -11.77
CA GLY A 63 -4.18 -21.70 -11.23
C GLY A 63 -5.65 -21.66 -10.82
N THR A 64 -6.20 -22.82 -10.56
CA THR A 64 -7.58 -22.98 -10.09
C THR A 64 -7.59 -23.45 -8.65
N VAL A 65 -8.44 -22.84 -7.83
CA VAL A 65 -8.60 -23.22 -6.41
C VAL A 65 -9.35 -24.53 -6.31
N LEU A 66 -8.70 -25.55 -5.75
CA LEU A 66 -9.31 -26.86 -5.48
C LEU A 66 -10.06 -26.88 -4.16
N GLU A 67 -9.43 -26.39 -3.12
CA GLU A 67 -9.93 -26.51 -1.75
C GLU A 67 -9.57 -25.29 -0.90
N THR A 68 -10.50 -24.92 -0.03
CA THR A 68 -10.29 -23.87 0.96
C THR A 68 -9.92 -24.48 2.30
N LEU A 69 -8.76 -24.13 2.82
CA LEU A 69 -8.25 -24.53 4.12
C LEU A 69 -8.53 -23.44 5.17
N PRO A 70 -8.57 -23.80 6.45
CA PRO A 70 -8.63 -22.81 7.51
C PRO A 70 -7.39 -21.90 7.49
N ASN A 71 -7.45 -20.76 8.18
CA ASN A 71 -6.37 -19.75 8.23
C ASN A 71 -6.08 -19.01 6.91
N THR A 72 -7.07 -18.86 6.05
CA THR A 72 -6.92 -18.18 4.76
C THR A 72 -5.88 -18.82 3.83
N MET A 73 -5.71 -20.13 3.95
CA MET A 73 -4.91 -20.94 3.05
C MET A 73 -5.81 -21.60 2.01
N PHE A 74 -5.27 -21.86 0.83
CA PHE A 74 -5.98 -22.45 -0.31
C PHE A 74 -5.06 -23.45 -1.01
N ARG A 75 -5.63 -24.57 -1.40
CA ARG A 75 -4.96 -25.48 -2.33
C ARG A 75 -5.29 -25.03 -3.74
N VAL A 76 -4.27 -24.67 -4.47
CA VAL A 76 -4.39 -24.20 -5.86
C VAL A 76 -3.67 -25.17 -6.76
N GLN A 77 -4.35 -25.61 -7.78
CA GLN A 77 -3.75 -26.37 -8.88
C GLN A 77 -3.32 -25.38 -9.96
N LEU A 78 -2.06 -25.36 -10.24
CA LEU A 78 -1.48 -24.57 -11.32
C LEU A 78 -1.79 -25.22 -12.68
N GLU A 79 -1.65 -24.45 -13.76
CA GLU A 79 -1.79 -24.96 -15.13
C GLU A 79 -0.81 -26.10 -15.44
N ASN A 80 0.33 -26.13 -14.79
CA ASN A 80 1.31 -27.22 -14.89
C ASN A 80 0.88 -28.53 -14.18
N GLY A 81 -0.30 -28.56 -13.57
CA GLY A 81 -0.77 -29.70 -12.78
C GLY A 81 -0.20 -29.80 -11.37
N HIS A 82 0.70 -28.89 -10.98
CA HIS A 82 1.27 -28.88 -9.64
C HIS A 82 0.30 -28.28 -8.62
N VAL A 83 0.14 -28.94 -7.48
CA VAL A 83 -0.73 -28.46 -6.39
C VAL A 83 0.12 -27.76 -5.34
N ILE A 84 -0.19 -26.50 -5.09
CA ILE A 84 0.51 -25.67 -4.11
C ILE A 84 -0.42 -25.21 -3.00
N THR A 85 0.16 -24.86 -1.86
CA THR A 85 -0.57 -24.19 -0.78
C THR A 85 -0.34 -22.69 -0.87
N ALA A 86 -1.40 -21.98 -1.22
CA ALA A 86 -1.36 -20.52 -1.39
C ALA A 86 -2.07 -19.81 -0.23
N HIS A 87 -1.60 -18.62 0.12
CA HIS A 87 -2.25 -17.75 1.10
C HIS A 87 -2.68 -16.43 0.44
N ILE A 88 -3.70 -15.80 0.99
CA ILE A 88 -4.21 -14.54 0.46
C ILE A 88 -3.22 -13.39 0.68
N SER A 89 -2.97 -12.58 -0.34
CA SER A 89 -2.18 -11.35 -0.21
C SER A 89 -2.87 -10.32 0.70
N GLY A 90 -2.07 -9.49 1.37
CA GLY A 90 -2.59 -8.43 2.23
C GLY A 90 -3.54 -7.46 1.52
N ARG A 91 -3.30 -7.20 0.22
CA ARG A 91 -4.16 -6.35 -0.62
C ARG A 91 -5.55 -6.94 -0.79
N MET A 92 -5.64 -8.24 -1.07
CA MET A 92 -6.93 -8.92 -1.22
C MET A 92 -7.68 -9.01 0.10
N ARG A 93 -6.97 -9.23 1.21
CA ARG A 93 -7.57 -9.24 2.56
C ARG A 93 -8.14 -7.87 2.91
N LYS A 94 -7.43 -6.79 2.61
CA LYS A 94 -7.88 -5.42 2.83
C LYS A 94 -9.16 -5.09 2.04
N ASN A 95 -9.29 -5.63 0.84
CA ASN A 95 -10.46 -5.43 -0.03
C ASN A 95 -11.59 -6.44 0.22
N TYR A 96 -11.49 -7.28 1.26
CA TYR A 96 -12.48 -8.30 1.62
C TYR A 96 -12.86 -9.24 0.45
N ILE A 97 -11.91 -9.56 -0.42
CA ILE A 97 -12.14 -10.45 -1.55
C ILE A 97 -12.26 -11.88 -1.05
N ARG A 98 -13.43 -12.49 -1.25
CA ARG A 98 -13.66 -13.91 -0.92
C ARG A 98 -13.26 -14.77 -2.10
N ILE A 99 -12.54 -15.85 -1.83
CA ILE A 99 -12.12 -16.85 -2.80
C ILE A 99 -12.90 -18.13 -2.52
N LEU A 100 -13.45 -18.71 -3.56
CA LEU A 100 -14.22 -19.96 -3.51
C LEU A 100 -13.49 -21.05 -4.28
N THR A 101 -13.85 -22.29 -4.02
CA THR A 101 -13.40 -23.45 -4.80
C THR A 101 -13.87 -23.33 -6.24
N GLY A 102 -12.97 -23.59 -7.19
CA GLY A 102 -13.22 -23.44 -8.62
C GLY A 102 -12.87 -22.05 -9.20
N ASP A 103 -12.46 -21.08 -8.39
CA ASP A 103 -12.05 -19.77 -8.88
C ASP A 103 -10.66 -19.82 -9.53
N LYS A 104 -10.49 -19.08 -10.62
CA LYS A 104 -9.18 -18.85 -11.23
C LYS A 104 -8.47 -17.73 -10.50
N VAL A 105 -7.24 -17.98 -10.12
CA VAL A 105 -6.41 -17.05 -9.34
C VAL A 105 -5.02 -16.93 -9.92
N LYS A 106 -4.42 -15.74 -9.79
CA LYS A 106 -3.00 -15.54 -10.04
C LYS A 106 -2.24 -15.70 -8.75
N VAL A 107 -1.22 -16.52 -8.79
CA VAL A 107 -0.36 -16.84 -7.65
C VAL A 107 1.05 -16.41 -7.95
N GLU A 108 1.63 -15.67 -7.02
CA GLU A 108 3.06 -15.36 -7.00
C GLU A 108 3.79 -16.41 -6.17
N MET A 109 4.85 -16.95 -6.74
CA MET A 109 5.74 -17.90 -6.07
C MET A 109 7.16 -17.38 -6.10
N THR A 110 7.94 -17.75 -5.11
CA THR A 110 9.39 -17.52 -5.13
C THR A 110 10.07 -18.70 -5.80
N PRO A 111 11.16 -18.48 -6.55
CA PRO A 111 11.90 -19.57 -7.20
C PRO A 111 12.52 -20.54 -6.20
N TYR A 112 12.65 -20.11 -4.94
CA TYR A 112 13.21 -20.94 -3.88
C TYR A 112 12.18 -21.92 -3.28
N ASP A 113 10.91 -21.53 -3.21
CA ASP A 113 9.82 -22.29 -2.61
C ASP A 113 8.65 -22.47 -3.60
N LEU A 114 8.66 -23.54 -4.34
CA LEU A 114 7.59 -23.87 -5.29
C LEU A 114 6.36 -24.51 -4.63
N SER A 115 6.43 -24.87 -3.36
CA SER A 115 5.31 -25.46 -2.61
C SER A 115 4.38 -24.44 -1.99
N LYS A 116 4.84 -23.19 -1.83
CA LYS A 116 4.11 -22.10 -1.22
C LYS A 116 3.92 -20.97 -2.21
N GLY A 117 2.71 -20.39 -2.22
CA GLY A 117 2.39 -19.24 -3.08
C GLY A 117 1.58 -18.18 -2.38
N ARG A 118 1.50 -17.02 -3.01
CA ARG A 118 0.68 -15.90 -2.58
C ARG A 118 -0.32 -15.55 -3.66
N ILE A 119 -1.61 -15.55 -3.34
CA ILE A 119 -2.66 -15.15 -4.26
C ILE A 119 -2.71 -13.63 -4.33
N THR A 120 -2.45 -13.07 -5.50
CA THR A 120 -2.43 -11.62 -5.76
C THR A 120 -3.69 -11.12 -6.42
N PHE A 121 -4.28 -11.94 -7.28
CA PHE A 121 -5.45 -11.55 -8.04
C PHE A 121 -6.42 -12.74 -8.22
N ARG A 122 -7.72 -12.44 -8.21
CA ARG A 122 -8.79 -13.39 -8.55
C ARG A 122 -9.40 -13.01 -9.89
N GLN A 123 -9.41 -13.92 -10.82
CA GLN A 123 -10.17 -13.79 -12.06
C GLN A 123 -11.61 -14.22 -11.79
N LYS A 124 -12.56 -13.46 -12.32
CA LYS A 124 -13.99 -13.74 -12.19
C LYS A 124 -14.53 -14.34 -13.47
#